data_300987701ee2feb73cd68c35403ee9b2
#
_entry.id   300987701ee2feb73cd68c35403ee9b2
#
_cell.length_a   1.000
_cell.length_b   1.000
_cell.length_c   1.000
_cell.angle_alpha   90.00
_cell.angle_beta   90.00
_cell.angle_gamma   90.00
#
_symmetry.space_group_name_H-M   'P 1'
#
loop_
_entity.id
_entity.type
_entity.pdbx_description
1 polymer ?
#
loop_
_entity_poly.entity_id
_entity_poly.type
_entity_poly.pdbx_seq_one_letter_code
_entity_poly.pdbx_strand_id
1 'polypeptide(L)'
;MRIGSMVFFALCVITGPTFAQNTENDAGKGHDLATLVCANCHVAAADQRFTPILNPPAPSFESIAQRPDTTAQSLEKFMTTTHRGIDNPGGMPNPYLMDYQVKQITAYILSLRK
;
A
#
# COMPACT_ATOMS: atom_id res chain seq x y z
N MET A 1 12.93 -64.15 22.72
CA MET A 1 11.99 -63.06 23.01
C MET A 1 12.70 -61.75 22.67
N ARG A 2 12.42 -61.19 21.47
CA ARG A 2 13.10 -59.97 20.96
C ARG A 2 12.07 -58.85 20.96
N ILE A 3 12.29 -57.86 21.82
CA ILE A 3 11.49 -56.67 21.94
C ILE A 3 12.06 -55.64 20.94
N GLY A 4 11.35 -55.42 19.83
CA GLY A 4 11.70 -54.39 18.85
C GLY A 4 11.25 -53.01 19.34
N SER A 5 12.23 -52.13 19.57
CA SER A 5 11.98 -50.74 19.93
C SER A 5 11.63 -49.94 18.68
N MET A 6 10.40 -49.51 18.56
CA MET A 6 9.91 -48.68 17.48
C MET A 6 10.15 -47.20 17.83
N VAL A 7 11.13 -46.60 17.18
CA VAL A 7 11.41 -45.15 17.34
C VAL A 7 10.50 -44.40 16.40
N PHE A 8 9.52 -43.67 16.92
CA PHE A 8 8.71 -42.72 16.19
C PHE A 8 9.49 -41.41 16.02
N PHE A 9 9.92 -41.13 14.79
CA PHE A 9 10.41 -39.80 14.39
C PHE A 9 9.21 -38.91 14.12
N ALA A 10 8.91 -37.98 15.04
CA ALA A 10 7.95 -36.92 14.81
C ALA A 10 8.57 -35.83 13.92
N LEU A 11 8.15 -35.76 12.67
CA LEU A 11 8.56 -34.72 11.76
C LEU A 11 7.73 -33.44 12.06
N CYS A 12 8.31 -32.49 12.80
CA CYS A 12 7.73 -31.16 12.98
C CYS A 12 7.87 -30.36 11.67
N VAL A 13 6.80 -30.26 10.91
CA VAL A 13 6.70 -29.33 9.77
C VAL A 13 6.43 -27.94 10.32
N ILE A 14 7.46 -27.09 10.36
CA ILE A 14 7.32 -25.68 10.72
C ILE A 14 6.94 -24.92 9.43
N THR A 15 5.63 -24.76 9.20
CA THR A 15 5.12 -23.86 8.17
C THR A 15 5.05 -22.45 8.75
N GLY A 16 6.10 -21.65 8.53
CA GLY A 16 6.13 -20.24 8.94
C GLY A 16 5.40 -19.36 7.90
N PRO A 17 4.51 -18.45 8.32
CA PRO A 17 3.89 -17.48 7.43
C PRO A 17 4.82 -16.28 7.22
N THR A 18 5.78 -16.39 6.29
CA THR A 18 6.79 -15.35 6.07
C THR A 18 6.33 -14.23 5.13
N PHE A 19 5.28 -14.43 4.35
CA PHE A 19 4.82 -13.45 3.36
C PHE A 19 3.80 -12.42 3.88
N ALA A 20 3.00 -12.75 4.88
CA ALA A 20 1.97 -11.85 5.41
C ALA A 20 2.55 -10.68 6.24
N GLN A 21 3.64 -10.88 6.94
CA GLN A 21 4.26 -9.87 7.81
C GLN A 21 4.88 -8.70 7.04
N ASN A 22 5.39 -8.93 5.83
CA ASN A 22 5.97 -7.87 5.01
C ASN A 22 4.90 -6.91 4.48
N THR A 23 3.72 -7.43 4.11
CA THR A 23 2.63 -6.64 3.54
C THR A 23 1.99 -5.71 4.57
N GLU A 24 1.80 -6.17 5.81
CA GLU A 24 1.28 -5.32 6.89
C GLU A 24 2.27 -4.21 7.28
N ASN A 25 3.56 -4.53 7.34
CA ASN A 25 4.61 -3.56 7.63
C ASN A 25 4.70 -2.49 6.52
N ASP A 26 4.56 -2.90 5.25
CA ASP A 26 4.58 -1.98 4.12
C ASP A 26 3.33 -1.09 4.08
N ALA A 27 2.15 -1.61 4.41
CA ALA A 27 0.94 -0.80 4.52
C ALA A 27 1.04 0.25 5.64
N GLY A 28 1.60 -0.10 6.81
CA GLY A 28 1.84 0.85 7.90
C GLY A 28 2.81 1.97 7.51
N LYS A 29 3.93 1.64 6.88
CA LYS A 29 4.88 2.63 6.36
C LYS A 29 4.26 3.46 5.23
N GLY A 30 3.44 2.84 4.40
CA GLY A 30 2.69 3.53 3.35
C GLY A 30 1.69 4.55 3.91
N HIS A 31 0.98 4.23 4.99
CA HIS A 31 0.13 5.16 5.72
C HIS A 31 0.92 6.39 6.21
N ASP A 32 2.03 6.16 6.92
CA ASP A 32 2.85 7.25 7.45
C ASP A 32 3.40 8.14 6.33
N LEU A 33 3.89 7.54 5.25
CA LEU A 33 4.38 8.27 4.09
C LEU A 33 3.26 9.03 3.37
N ALA A 34 2.10 8.44 3.18
CA ALA A 34 0.95 9.06 2.53
C ALA A 34 0.45 10.30 3.29
N THR A 35 0.42 10.25 4.62
CA THR A 35 0.04 11.39 5.46
C THR A 35 1.04 12.54 5.40
N LEU A 36 2.30 12.27 5.05
CA LEU A 36 3.33 13.29 4.86
C LEU A 36 3.33 13.89 3.45
N VAL A 37 3.19 13.06 2.42
CA VAL A 37 3.43 13.46 1.03
C VAL A 37 2.12 13.76 0.28
N CYS A 38 1.06 12.98 0.53
CA CYS A 38 -0.17 13.02 -0.27
C CYS A 38 -1.29 13.85 0.38
N ALA A 39 -1.23 14.06 1.69
CA ALA A 39 -2.30 14.68 2.48
C ALA A 39 -2.57 16.16 2.15
N ASN A 40 -1.64 16.84 1.47
CA ASN A 40 -1.88 18.21 1.00
C ASN A 40 -2.95 18.29 -0.10
N CYS A 41 -3.11 17.24 -0.88
CA CYS A 41 -4.06 17.19 -1.99
C CYS A 41 -5.17 16.18 -1.78
N HIS A 42 -4.90 15.06 -1.10
CA HIS A 42 -5.82 13.96 -0.87
C HIS A 42 -6.26 13.86 0.59
N VAL A 43 -7.44 13.32 0.84
CA VAL A 43 -7.72 12.67 2.11
C VAL A 43 -7.03 11.31 2.04
N ALA A 44 -5.77 11.28 2.49
CA ALA A 44 -4.90 10.11 2.40
C ALA A 44 -5.19 9.11 3.54
N ALA A 45 -5.60 9.59 4.71
CA ALA A 45 -5.95 8.76 5.86
C ALA A 45 -7.04 9.43 6.70
N ALA A 46 -7.84 8.62 7.39
CA ALA A 46 -8.89 9.13 8.28
C ALA A 46 -8.34 9.88 9.49
N ASP A 47 -7.13 9.56 9.91
CA ASP A 47 -6.42 10.13 11.06
C ASP A 47 -5.38 11.20 10.68
N GLN A 48 -5.34 11.63 9.41
CA GLN A 48 -4.42 12.71 9.02
C GLN A 48 -4.70 14.00 9.78
N ARG A 49 -3.64 14.72 10.13
CA ARG A 49 -3.71 15.90 11.04
C ARG A 49 -4.38 17.12 10.43
N PHE A 50 -4.35 17.25 9.12
CA PHE A 50 -4.83 18.43 8.39
C PHE A 50 -5.73 18.03 7.25
N THR A 51 -6.71 18.88 6.96
CA THR A 51 -7.50 18.76 5.72
C THR A 51 -6.65 19.16 4.52
N PRO A 52 -6.90 18.55 3.34
CA PRO A 52 -6.25 18.98 2.11
C PRO A 52 -6.40 20.49 1.87
N ILE A 53 -5.31 21.11 1.42
CA ILE A 53 -5.33 22.53 1.00
C ILE A 53 -5.90 22.70 -0.41
N LEU A 54 -5.86 21.63 -1.22
CA LEU A 54 -6.48 21.61 -2.54
C LEU A 54 -8.00 21.63 -2.39
N ASN A 55 -8.67 22.55 -3.10
CA ASN A 55 -10.12 22.70 -3.06
C ASN A 55 -10.71 22.78 -4.47
N PRO A 56 -11.57 21.83 -4.91
CA PRO A 56 -11.93 20.62 -4.16
C PRO A 56 -10.73 19.68 -3.98
N PRO A 57 -10.73 18.82 -2.95
CA PRO A 57 -9.65 17.85 -2.75
C PRO A 57 -9.57 16.86 -3.91
N ALA A 58 -8.38 16.33 -4.15
CA ALA A 58 -8.21 15.16 -5.01
C ALA A 58 -8.94 13.94 -4.41
N PRO A 59 -9.23 12.90 -5.20
CA PRO A 59 -9.95 11.72 -4.71
C PRO A 59 -9.32 11.14 -3.44
N SER A 60 -10.14 10.79 -2.45
CA SER A 60 -9.62 10.17 -1.22
C SER A 60 -9.01 8.79 -1.51
N PHE A 61 -8.03 8.38 -0.72
CA PHE A 61 -7.41 7.06 -0.86
C PHE A 61 -8.43 5.93 -0.66
N GLU A 62 -9.39 6.12 0.26
CA GLU A 62 -10.48 5.17 0.42
C GLU A 62 -11.31 5.04 -0.86
N SER A 63 -11.67 6.16 -1.51
CA SER A 63 -12.42 6.11 -2.77
C SER A 63 -11.62 5.49 -3.92
N ILE A 64 -10.32 5.75 -3.97
CA ILE A 64 -9.43 5.13 -4.96
C ILE A 64 -9.37 3.61 -4.76
N ALA A 65 -9.24 3.16 -3.50
CA ALA A 65 -9.17 1.73 -3.16
C ALA A 65 -10.41 0.95 -3.61
N GLN A 66 -11.60 1.58 -3.60
CA GLN A 66 -12.86 0.91 -3.96
C GLN A 66 -13.10 0.84 -5.48
N ARG A 67 -12.30 1.49 -6.32
CA ARG A 67 -12.47 1.43 -7.78
C ARG A 67 -12.14 0.03 -8.30
N PRO A 68 -12.93 -0.51 -9.23
CA PRO A 68 -12.71 -1.88 -9.73
C PRO A 68 -11.39 -2.03 -10.53
N ASP A 69 -10.89 -0.95 -11.12
CA ASP A 69 -9.64 -0.90 -11.88
C ASP A 69 -8.40 -0.59 -11.04
N THR A 70 -8.56 -0.34 -9.73
CA THR A 70 -7.45 -0.11 -8.83
C THR A 70 -6.74 -1.43 -8.52
N THR A 71 -5.53 -1.58 -9.02
CA THR A 71 -4.63 -2.71 -8.79
C THR A 71 -3.25 -2.21 -8.35
N ALA A 72 -2.41 -3.08 -7.82
CA ALA A 72 -1.03 -2.71 -7.50
C ALA A 72 -0.32 -2.12 -8.73
N GLN A 73 -0.44 -2.78 -9.86
CA GLN A 73 0.18 -2.33 -11.10
C GLN A 73 -0.35 -0.98 -11.59
N SER A 74 -1.67 -0.74 -11.52
CA SER A 74 -2.25 0.54 -11.95
C SER A 74 -1.84 1.68 -11.04
N LEU A 75 -1.76 1.46 -9.72
CA LEU A 75 -1.29 2.46 -8.75
C LEU A 75 0.19 2.79 -8.94
N GLU A 76 1.04 1.78 -9.06
CA GLU A 76 2.48 1.96 -9.26
C GLU A 76 2.75 2.73 -10.56
N LYS A 77 2.11 2.34 -11.65
CA LYS A 77 2.21 3.04 -12.93
C LYS A 77 1.73 4.49 -12.81
N PHE A 78 0.60 4.73 -12.15
CA PHE A 78 0.05 6.06 -11.98
C PHE A 78 1.00 6.97 -11.19
N MET A 79 1.54 6.51 -10.05
CA MET A 79 2.44 7.30 -9.21
C MET A 79 3.81 7.59 -9.84
N THR A 80 4.23 6.77 -10.78
CA THR A 80 5.53 6.93 -11.48
C THR A 80 5.41 7.66 -12.82
N THR A 81 4.20 8.05 -13.22
CA THR A 81 3.93 8.77 -14.47
C THR A 81 3.51 10.21 -14.16
N THR A 82 3.93 11.17 -14.97
CA THR A 82 3.49 12.56 -14.87
C THR A 82 2.11 12.73 -15.50
N HIS A 83 1.13 13.20 -14.72
CA HIS A 83 -0.24 13.47 -15.17
C HIS A 83 -0.53 14.97 -15.27
N ARG A 84 0.42 15.81 -14.91
CA ARG A 84 0.32 17.26 -14.98
C ARG A 84 1.15 17.78 -16.16
N GLY A 85 0.54 18.62 -16.98
CA GLY A 85 1.16 19.23 -18.14
C GLY A 85 0.36 20.41 -18.66
N ILE A 86 0.76 20.94 -19.82
CA ILE A 86 0.07 22.07 -20.47
C ILE A 86 -1.39 21.71 -20.76
N ASP A 87 -1.64 20.46 -21.20
CA ASP A 87 -2.98 19.97 -21.55
C ASP A 87 -3.80 19.55 -20.32
N ASN A 88 -3.16 19.38 -19.17
CA ASN A 88 -3.81 19.01 -17.91
C ASN A 88 -3.12 19.69 -16.71
N PRO A 89 -3.30 21.00 -16.54
CA PRO A 89 -2.64 21.74 -15.45
C PRO A 89 -3.11 21.34 -14.05
N GLY A 90 -4.33 20.76 -13.95
CA GLY A 90 -4.88 20.24 -12.70
C GLY A 90 -4.52 18.78 -12.40
N GLY A 91 -3.76 18.12 -13.26
CA GLY A 91 -3.34 16.73 -13.05
C GLY A 91 -2.40 16.56 -11.88
N MET A 92 -2.33 15.33 -11.35
CA MET A 92 -1.41 14.99 -10.27
C MET A 92 0.04 15.15 -10.73
N PRO A 93 0.89 15.92 -10.03
CA PRO A 93 2.31 15.95 -10.31
C PRO A 93 2.96 14.62 -9.95
N ASN A 94 4.09 14.29 -10.62
CA ASN A 94 4.89 13.15 -10.21
C ASN A 94 5.47 13.41 -8.82
N PRO A 95 5.20 12.56 -7.82
CA PRO A 95 5.71 12.75 -6.46
C PRO A 95 7.21 12.40 -6.30
N TYR A 96 7.86 11.87 -7.34
CA TYR A 96 9.28 11.46 -7.34
C TYR A 96 9.66 10.50 -6.21
N LEU A 97 8.79 9.52 -5.96
CA LEU A 97 9.00 8.51 -4.93
C LEU A 97 10.02 7.46 -5.38
N MET A 98 10.75 6.91 -4.42
CA MET A 98 11.57 5.72 -4.62
C MET A 98 10.68 4.49 -4.83
N ASP A 99 11.17 3.47 -5.53
CA ASP A 99 10.39 2.26 -5.83
C ASP A 99 9.78 1.59 -4.60
N TYR A 100 10.53 1.52 -3.50
CA TYR A 100 10.02 0.94 -2.25
C TYR A 100 8.91 1.80 -1.63
N GLN A 101 8.97 3.13 -1.77
CA GLN A 101 7.94 4.05 -1.28
C GLN A 101 6.66 3.92 -2.09
N VAL A 102 6.77 3.78 -3.41
CA VAL A 102 5.65 3.50 -4.31
C VAL A 102 4.95 2.21 -3.87
N LYS A 103 5.71 1.14 -3.59
CA LYS A 103 5.17 -0.14 -3.11
C LYS A 103 4.48 -0.01 -1.75
N GLN A 104 5.05 0.75 -0.83
CA GLN A 104 4.47 1.00 0.49
C GLN A 104 3.13 1.74 0.40
N ILE A 105 3.06 2.83 -0.39
CA ILE A 105 1.80 3.56 -0.60
C ILE A 105 0.77 2.68 -1.31
N THR A 106 1.20 1.90 -2.31
CA THR A 106 0.34 0.92 -2.99
C THR A 106 -0.25 -0.09 -2.02
N ALA A 107 0.58 -0.68 -1.16
CA ALA A 107 0.12 -1.63 -0.14
C ALA A 107 -0.88 -0.98 0.82
N TYR A 108 -0.63 0.25 1.24
CA TYR A 108 -1.54 1.02 2.08
C TYR A 108 -2.89 1.26 1.40
N ILE A 109 -2.91 1.80 0.17
CA ILE A 109 -4.16 2.06 -0.55
C ILE A 109 -4.97 0.76 -0.70
N LEU A 110 -4.33 -0.34 -1.10
CA LEU A 110 -5.01 -1.63 -1.26
C LEU A 110 -5.54 -2.19 0.06
N SER A 111 -4.90 -1.88 1.20
CA SER A 111 -5.38 -2.27 2.53
C SER A 111 -6.68 -1.57 2.94
N LEU A 112 -7.04 -0.45 2.31
CA LEU A 112 -8.28 0.29 2.55
C LEU A 112 -9.50 -0.31 1.85
N ARG A 113 -9.31 -1.35 1.04
CA ARG A 113 -10.40 -2.03 0.34
C ARG A 113 -11.28 -2.80 1.34
N LYS A 114 -12.60 -2.61 1.20
CA LYS A 114 -13.62 -3.30 2.01
C LYS A 114 -14.27 -4.43 1.24
#